data_0e9ad0ac41720c7a7e77c87491a41c72
#
_entry.id   0e9ad0ac41720c7a7e77c87491a41c72
#
_cell.length_a   1.000
_cell.length_b   1.000
_cell.length_c   1.000
_cell.angle_alpha   90.00
_cell.angle_beta   90.00
_cell.angle_gamma   90.00
#
_symmetry.space_group_name_H-M   'P 1'
#
loop_
_entity.id
_entity.type
_entity.pdbx_description
1 polymer ?
#
loop_
_entity_poly.entity_id
_entity_poly.type
_entity_poly.pdbx_seq_one_letter_code
_entity_poly.pdbx_strand_id
1 'polypeptide(L)'
;LNDPCGYAVVHLSPLYRYKQWTLKGWKEVVLHLIKKGVQVVLTGSNSPDEKKYVNQLYECVPKEVVNLVGKTTLEELSDLIKNSLVFIGPDTGVTHLASSTGVPTVSIFGPTNPVKWAPWPSKYQSSHNPFVRVGDQNVNNVFLIQGKGECVPCHQEGCGRNQDSRSDCLDDLPPEEVIRVIDLIIDSY
;
A
#
# COMPACT_ATOMS: atom_id res chain seq x y z
N LEU A 1 -9.96 21.82 16.13
CA LEU A 1 -9.71 20.65 15.29
C LEU A 1 -10.13 21.06 13.89
N ASN A 2 -9.18 21.18 12.97
CA ASN A 2 -9.49 21.43 11.56
C ASN A 2 -10.26 20.20 11.05
N ASP A 3 -11.32 20.41 10.28
CA ASP A 3 -11.96 19.33 9.55
C ASP A 3 -10.88 18.65 8.69
N PRO A 4 -10.82 17.30 8.69
CA PRO A 4 -9.81 16.60 7.90
C PRO A 4 -9.95 16.96 6.42
N CYS A 5 -8.83 17.28 5.76
CA CYS A 5 -8.80 17.58 4.33
C CYS A 5 -9.22 16.41 3.43
N GLY A 6 -9.81 15.37 4.00
CA GLY A 6 -10.16 14.11 3.36
C GLY A 6 -9.52 12.93 4.09
N TYR A 7 -9.55 11.74 3.49
CA TYR A 7 -8.98 10.54 4.12
C TYR A 7 -8.11 9.73 3.17
N ALA A 8 -7.17 9.00 3.76
CA ALA A 8 -6.35 8.01 3.09
C ALA A 8 -6.79 6.59 3.50
N VAL A 9 -6.84 5.67 2.55
CA VAL A 9 -7.06 4.24 2.82
C VAL A 9 -5.71 3.53 2.88
N VAL A 10 -5.42 2.90 4.00
CA VAL A 10 -4.21 2.11 4.21
C VAL A 10 -4.58 0.64 4.39
N HIS A 11 -4.12 -0.19 3.44
CA HIS A 11 -4.34 -1.63 3.42
C HIS A 11 -3.01 -2.33 3.58
N LEU A 12 -2.63 -2.68 4.82
CA LEU A 12 -1.24 -3.06 5.12
C LEU A 12 -0.96 -4.57 5.06
N SER A 13 -2.00 -5.42 4.95
CA SER A 13 -1.82 -6.86 5.05
C SER A 13 -2.01 -7.57 3.70
N PRO A 14 -0.93 -8.06 3.06
CA PRO A 14 -1.04 -8.98 1.94
C PRO A 14 -1.30 -10.41 2.43
N LEU A 15 -1.78 -11.29 1.54
CA LEU A 15 -2.02 -12.70 1.82
C LEU A 15 -0.73 -13.43 2.28
N TYR A 16 0.41 -13.07 1.70
CA TYR A 16 1.69 -13.74 1.94
C TYR A 16 2.65 -12.85 2.71
N ARG A 17 3.31 -13.41 3.71
CA ARG A 17 4.22 -12.69 4.60
C ARG A 17 5.41 -12.06 3.86
N TYR A 18 5.92 -12.70 2.82
CA TYR A 18 7.04 -12.18 2.04
C TYR A 18 6.73 -10.89 1.24
N LYS A 19 5.44 -10.50 1.19
CA LYS A 19 4.99 -9.22 0.62
C LYS A 19 4.68 -8.17 1.69
N GLN A 20 4.83 -8.49 2.97
CA GLN A 20 4.59 -7.54 4.05
C GLN A 20 5.75 -6.56 4.18
N TRP A 21 5.41 -5.28 4.26
CA TRP A 21 6.33 -4.25 4.70
C TRP A 21 6.39 -4.21 6.23
N THR A 22 7.31 -3.42 6.80
CA THR A 22 7.50 -3.36 8.24
C THR A 22 6.38 -2.61 8.96
N LEU A 23 5.98 -3.06 10.16
CA LEU A 23 5.03 -2.30 11.00
C LEU A 23 5.57 -0.92 11.38
N LYS A 24 6.90 -0.78 11.51
CA LYS A 24 7.55 0.51 11.73
C LYS A 24 7.28 1.46 10.57
N GLY A 25 7.50 1.01 9.34
CA GLY A 25 7.23 1.81 8.14
C GLY A 25 5.77 2.22 8.03
N TRP A 26 4.84 1.29 8.24
CA TRP A 26 3.41 1.60 8.27
C TRP A 26 3.05 2.62 9.35
N LYS A 27 3.61 2.50 10.56
CA LYS A 27 3.38 3.45 11.65
C LYS A 27 3.83 4.86 11.27
N GLU A 28 5.01 5.00 10.70
CA GLU A 28 5.54 6.30 10.29
C GLU A 28 4.69 6.95 9.18
N VAL A 29 4.23 6.18 8.19
CA VAL A 29 3.29 6.65 7.17
C VAL A 29 1.97 7.11 7.79
N VAL A 30 1.38 6.34 8.69
CA VAL A 30 0.11 6.70 9.37
C VAL A 30 0.27 7.99 10.18
N LEU A 31 1.35 8.11 10.97
CA LEU A 31 1.61 9.30 11.77
C LEU A 31 1.86 10.54 10.89
N HIS A 32 2.53 10.37 9.76
CA HIS A 32 2.76 11.44 8.80
C HIS A 32 1.44 11.94 8.19
N LEU A 33 0.56 11.04 7.74
CA LEU A 33 -0.76 11.40 7.23
C LEU A 33 -1.59 12.19 8.23
N ILE A 34 -1.61 11.75 9.49
CA ILE A 34 -2.31 12.46 10.58
C ILE A 34 -1.72 13.86 10.78
N LYS A 35 -0.38 13.99 10.77
CA LYS A 35 0.29 15.28 10.88
C LYS A 35 -0.06 16.24 9.75
N LYS A 36 -0.34 15.71 8.56
CA LYS A 36 -0.83 16.48 7.39
C LYS A 36 -2.33 16.82 7.47
N GLY A 37 -3.05 16.42 8.52
CA GLY A 37 -4.48 16.65 8.68
C GLY A 37 -5.36 15.66 7.88
N VAL A 38 -4.78 14.55 7.40
CA VAL A 38 -5.50 13.52 6.63
C VAL A 38 -6.01 12.44 7.59
N GLN A 39 -7.31 12.14 7.52
CA GLN A 39 -7.89 11.04 8.26
C GLN A 39 -7.36 9.70 7.71
N VAL A 40 -6.97 8.77 8.59
CA VAL A 40 -6.50 7.45 8.17
C VAL A 40 -7.55 6.39 8.42
N VAL A 41 -7.80 5.56 7.40
CA VAL A 41 -8.70 4.41 7.46
C VAL A 41 -7.91 3.14 7.17
N LEU A 42 -7.79 2.26 8.17
CA LEU A 42 -7.17 0.95 8.02
C LEU A 42 -8.18 -0.06 7.49
N THR A 43 -7.80 -0.85 6.51
CA THR A 43 -8.63 -1.90 5.90
C THR A 43 -7.91 -3.24 5.87
N GLY A 44 -8.68 -4.31 5.74
CA GLY A 44 -8.21 -5.69 5.69
C GLY A 44 -9.37 -6.67 5.69
N SER A 45 -9.08 -7.93 5.41
CA SER A 45 -10.10 -8.99 5.42
C SER A 45 -10.55 -9.37 6.85
N ASN A 46 -11.53 -10.26 6.91
CA ASN A 46 -12.01 -10.81 8.19
C ASN A 46 -11.11 -11.94 8.75
N SER A 47 -9.98 -12.25 8.08
CA SER A 47 -9.03 -13.27 8.52
C SER A 47 -8.47 -12.95 9.92
N PRO A 48 -8.38 -13.94 10.84
CA PRO A 48 -7.78 -13.73 12.15
C PRO A 48 -6.34 -13.23 12.09
N ASP A 49 -5.55 -13.71 11.13
CA ASP A 49 -4.14 -13.35 10.98
C ASP A 49 -3.98 -11.89 10.51
N GLU A 50 -4.79 -11.45 9.54
CA GLU A 50 -4.82 -10.05 9.13
C GLU A 50 -5.26 -9.14 10.27
N LYS A 51 -6.35 -9.48 10.97
CA LYS A 51 -6.80 -8.72 12.13
C LYS A 51 -5.71 -8.59 13.19
N LYS A 52 -5.03 -9.69 13.49
CA LYS A 52 -3.92 -9.68 14.45
C LYS A 52 -2.78 -8.77 13.99
N TYR A 53 -2.41 -8.84 12.71
CA TYR A 53 -1.34 -8.02 12.15
C TYR A 53 -1.71 -6.53 12.15
N VAL A 54 -2.91 -6.18 11.69
CA VAL A 54 -3.37 -4.78 11.68
C VAL A 54 -3.54 -4.23 13.09
N ASN A 55 -4.02 -5.02 14.03
CA ASN A 55 -4.18 -4.60 15.41
C ASN A 55 -2.83 -4.24 16.08
N GLN A 56 -1.73 -4.91 15.72
CA GLN A 56 -0.39 -4.51 16.20
C GLN A 56 -0.03 -3.08 15.80
N LEU A 57 -0.42 -2.63 14.60
CA LEU A 57 -0.27 -1.24 14.21
C LEU A 57 -1.27 -0.35 14.93
N TYR A 58 -2.55 -0.75 14.94
CA TYR A 58 -3.64 0.05 15.49
C TYR A 58 -3.44 0.41 16.98
N GLU A 59 -2.84 -0.49 17.76
CA GLU A 59 -2.49 -0.24 19.16
C GLU A 59 -1.34 0.76 19.34
N CYS A 60 -0.56 1.02 18.28
CA CYS A 60 0.61 1.90 18.30
C CYS A 60 0.38 3.27 17.64
N VAL A 61 -0.85 3.56 17.18
CA VAL A 61 -1.21 4.81 16.50
C VAL A 61 -2.34 5.51 17.27
N PRO A 62 -2.56 6.83 17.04
CA PRO A 62 -3.61 7.59 17.69
C PRO A 62 -5.02 7.01 17.46
N LYS A 63 -5.92 7.23 18.43
CA LYS A 63 -7.28 6.66 18.40
C LYS A 63 -8.20 7.24 17.33
N GLU A 64 -7.84 8.36 16.74
CA GLU A 64 -8.53 8.97 15.60
C GLU A 64 -8.41 8.13 14.31
N VAL A 65 -7.47 7.19 14.23
CA VAL A 65 -7.37 6.24 13.13
C VAL A 65 -8.61 5.33 13.12
N VAL A 66 -9.29 5.28 11.98
CA VAL A 66 -10.48 4.43 11.82
C VAL A 66 -10.06 3.01 11.44
N ASN A 67 -10.50 2.01 12.19
CA ASN A 67 -10.21 0.61 11.90
C ASN A 67 -11.45 -0.11 11.34
N LEU A 68 -11.43 -0.38 10.02
CA LEU A 68 -12.47 -1.09 9.27
C LEU A 68 -12.08 -2.53 8.89
N VAL A 69 -11.04 -3.08 9.47
CA VAL A 69 -10.58 -4.46 9.18
C VAL A 69 -11.67 -5.48 9.48
N GLY A 70 -12.06 -6.25 8.46
CA GLY A 70 -13.13 -7.22 8.53
C GLY A 70 -14.54 -6.65 8.66
N LYS A 71 -14.73 -5.35 8.40
CA LYS A 71 -16.01 -4.65 8.56
C LYS A 71 -16.61 -4.16 7.24
N THR A 72 -15.95 -4.40 6.12
CA THR A 72 -16.42 -3.99 4.80
C THR A 72 -16.59 -5.20 3.89
N THR A 73 -17.61 -5.15 3.04
CA THR A 73 -17.68 -5.96 1.83
C THR A 73 -16.71 -5.45 0.78
N LEU A 74 -16.50 -6.19 -0.30
CA LEU A 74 -15.62 -5.74 -1.39
C LEU A 74 -16.20 -4.50 -2.10
N GLU A 75 -17.52 -4.39 -2.22
CA GLU A 75 -18.23 -3.26 -2.81
C GLU A 75 -18.05 -2.00 -1.95
N GLU A 76 -18.32 -2.09 -0.64
CA GLU A 76 -18.12 -0.99 0.30
C GLU A 76 -16.65 -0.54 0.35
N LEU A 77 -15.70 -1.50 0.27
CA LEU A 77 -14.28 -1.20 0.20
C LEU A 77 -13.92 -0.45 -1.09
N SER A 78 -14.50 -0.85 -2.22
CA SER A 78 -14.31 -0.16 -3.51
C SER A 78 -14.79 1.29 -3.45
N ASP A 79 -15.97 1.52 -2.89
CA ASP A 79 -16.53 2.86 -2.72
C ASP A 79 -15.72 3.71 -1.74
N LEU A 80 -15.28 3.11 -0.64
CA LEU A 80 -14.37 3.75 0.31
C LEU A 80 -13.06 4.19 -0.36
N ILE A 81 -12.45 3.31 -1.14
CA ILE A 81 -11.21 3.61 -1.87
C ILE A 81 -11.46 4.72 -2.90
N LYS A 82 -12.50 4.61 -3.72
CA LYS A 82 -12.80 5.56 -4.79
C LYS A 82 -12.95 7.00 -4.29
N ASN A 83 -13.47 7.18 -3.08
CA ASN A 83 -13.71 8.49 -2.47
C ASN A 83 -12.55 8.97 -1.56
N SER A 84 -11.43 8.22 -1.48
CA SER A 84 -10.26 8.63 -0.72
C SER A 84 -9.34 9.56 -1.51
N LEU A 85 -8.48 10.30 -0.81
CA LEU A 85 -7.41 11.09 -1.44
C LEU A 85 -6.33 10.20 -2.04
N VAL A 86 -6.02 9.11 -1.34
CA VAL A 86 -4.97 8.17 -1.73
C VAL A 86 -5.23 6.80 -1.12
N PHE A 87 -4.92 5.76 -1.87
CA PHE A 87 -4.80 4.39 -1.39
C PHE A 87 -3.32 4.02 -1.24
N ILE A 88 -2.96 3.36 -0.14
CA ILE A 88 -1.60 2.89 0.11
C ILE A 88 -1.66 1.42 0.51
N GLY A 89 -0.96 0.57 -0.23
CA GLY A 89 -0.97 -0.88 0.03
C GLY A 89 0.20 -1.64 -0.61
N PRO A 90 0.42 -2.90 -0.18
CA PRO A 90 1.41 -3.79 -0.77
C PRO A 90 0.90 -4.41 -2.09
N ASP A 91 1.70 -5.28 -2.69
CA ASP A 91 1.29 -6.14 -3.81
C ASP A 91 0.20 -7.13 -3.37
N THR A 92 -1.07 -6.74 -3.58
CA THR A 92 -2.27 -7.50 -3.21
C THR A 92 -3.44 -7.20 -4.14
N GLY A 93 -4.45 -8.08 -4.17
CA GLY A 93 -5.67 -7.89 -4.98
C GLY A 93 -6.40 -6.57 -4.72
N VAL A 94 -6.40 -6.08 -3.46
CA VAL A 94 -7.03 -4.79 -3.10
C VAL A 94 -6.30 -3.62 -3.75
N THR A 95 -4.99 -3.70 -3.96
CA THR A 95 -4.21 -2.68 -4.66
C THR A 95 -4.58 -2.60 -6.15
N HIS A 96 -4.91 -3.74 -6.77
CA HIS A 96 -5.48 -3.76 -8.13
C HIS A 96 -6.87 -3.13 -8.18
N LEU A 97 -7.72 -3.42 -7.20
CA LEU A 97 -9.02 -2.78 -7.07
C LEU A 97 -8.86 -1.26 -6.94
N ALA A 98 -7.96 -0.79 -6.07
CA ALA A 98 -7.70 0.64 -5.88
C ALA A 98 -7.29 1.32 -7.19
N SER A 99 -6.31 0.75 -7.88
CA SER A 99 -5.87 1.27 -9.18
C SER A 99 -7.01 1.40 -10.19
N SER A 100 -7.92 0.42 -10.23
CA SER A 100 -9.06 0.42 -11.16
C SER A 100 -10.07 1.52 -10.90
N THR A 101 -10.19 2.02 -9.66
CA THR A 101 -11.09 3.14 -9.32
C THR A 101 -10.60 4.49 -9.84
N GLY A 102 -9.32 4.59 -10.19
CA GLY A 102 -8.68 5.83 -10.63
C GLY A 102 -8.11 6.69 -9.50
N VAL A 103 -8.27 6.29 -8.22
CA VAL A 103 -7.65 6.98 -7.09
C VAL A 103 -6.12 6.87 -7.17
N PRO A 104 -5.36 7.90 -6.75
CA PRO A 104 -3.92 7.77 -6.57
C PRO A 104 -3.58 6.56 -5.71
N THR A 105 -2.82 5.62 -6.25
CA THR A 105 -2.53 4.31 -5.64
C THR A 105 -1.04 4.16 -5.42
N VAL A 106 -0.60 4.24 -4.17
CA VAL A 106 0.78 3.95 -3.77
C VAL A 106 0.90 2.45 -3.51
N SER A 107 1.68 1.78 -4.36
CA SER A 107 1.83 0.32 -4.35
C SER A 107 3.25 -0.07 -3.94
N ILE A 108 3.39 -0.74 -2.80
CA ILE A 108 4.69 -1.15 -2.25
C ILE A 108 5.02 -2.55 -2.75
N PHE A 109 6.10 -2.66 -3.49
CA PHE A 109 6.59 -3.91 -4.10
C PHE A 109 7.91 -4.35 -3.48
N GLY A 110 8.09 -5.66 -3.38
CA GLY A 110 9.33 -6.28 -2.93
C GLY A 110 9.88 -7.26 -3.97
N PRO A 111 9.88 -8.59 -3.69
CA PRO A 111 10.50 -9.60 -4.54
C PRO A 111 9.74 -9.90 -5.84
N THR A 112 8.52 -9.41 -5.98
CA THR A 112 7.65 -9.68 -7.14
C THR A 112 7.97 -8.76 -8.32
N ASN A 113 7.78 -9.28 -9.54
CA ASN A 113 8.07 -8.55 -10.78
C ASN A 113 6.93 -7.58 -11.15
N PRO A 114 7.16 -6.26 -11.17
CA PRO A 114 6.13 -5.30 -11.54
C PRO A 114 5.56 -5.48 -12.95
N VAL A 115 6.35 -5.92 -13.91
CA VAL A 115 5.88 -6.20 -15.29
C VAL A 115 4.74 -7.22 -15.30
N LYS A 116 4.73 -8.14 -14.32
CA LYS A 116 3.74 -9.22 -14.24
C LYS A 116 2.61 -8.92 -13.24
N TRP A 117 2.93 -8.26 -12.14
CA TRP A 117 2.07 -8.19 -10.97
C TRP A 117 1.66 -6.78 -10.55
N ALA A 118 2.20 -5.71 -11.18
CA ALA A 118 1.76 -4.37 -10.81
C ALA A 118 0.29 -4.12 -11.18
N PRO A 119 -0.41 -3.32 -10.37
CA PRO A 119 -1.81 -2.99 -10.66
C PRO A 119 -1.90 -2.17 -11.94
N TRP A 120 -2.82 -2.55 -12.83
CA TRP A 120 -2.99 -1.87 -14.11
C TRP A 120 -3.51 -0.44 -13.90
N PRO A 121 -2.80 0.59 -14.41
CA PRO A 121 -3.21 1.97 -14.19
C PRO A 121 -4.53 2.31 -14.89
N SER A 122 -5.39 3.04 -14.19
CA SER A 122 -6.65 3.52 -14.77
C SER A 122 -6.39 4.38 -16.01
N LYS A 123 -7.23 4.24 -17.04
CA LYS A 123 -7.15 4.98 -18.31
C LYS A 123 -5.83 4.80 -19.09
N TYR A 124 -5.06 3.77 -18.80
CA TYR A 124 -3.88 3.43 -19.59
C TYR A 124 -4.30 2.78 -20.91
N GLN A 125 -3.97 3.39 -22.03
CA GLN A 125 -4.49 3.01 -23.36
C GLN A 125 -3.43 2.38 -24.29
N SER A 126 -2.17 2.29 -23.84
CA SER A 126 -1.12 1.67 -24.66
C SER A 126 -1.24 0.14 -24.66
N SER A 127 -0.84 -0.49 -25.77
CA SER A 127 -0.70 -1.95 -25.88
C SER A 127 0.55 -2.49 -25.19
N HIS A 128 1.49 -1.63 -24.82
CA HIS A 128 2.71 -2.02 -24.11
C HIS A 128 2.45 -2.14 -22.60
N ASN A 129 3.25 -2.94 -21.91
CA ASN A 129 3.17 -3.00 -20.47
C ASN A 129 3.51 -1.63 -19.85
N PRO A 130 2.68 -1.12 -18.91
CA PRO A 130 2.93 0.17 -18.28
C PRO A 130 4.19 0.21 -17.42
N PHE A 131 4.66 -0.94 -16.94
CA PHE A 131 5.75 -1.02 -15.97
C PHE A 131 6.98 -1.72 -16.53
N VAL A 132 8.14 -1.30 -16.05
CA VAL A 132 9.42 -1.97 -16.23
C VAL A 132 9.74 -2.83 -14.99
N ARG A 133 10.75 -3.68 -15.13
CA ARG A 133 11.07 -4.70 -14.14
C ARG A 133 11.59 -4.14 -12.81
N VAL A 134 12.34 -3.05 -12.84
CA VAL A 134 13.11 -2.56 -11.68
C VAL A 134 12.92 -1.06 -11.51
N GLY A 135 12.85 -0.65 -10.25
CA GLY A 135 12.83 0.75 -9.81
C GLY A 135 11.45 1.29 -9.48
N ASP A 136 11.46 2.45 -8.86
CA ASP A 136 10.24 3.20 -8.56
C ASP A 136 9.67 3.78 -9.85
N GLN A 137 8.35 3.73 -9.98
CA GLN A 137 7.67 4.08 -11.23
C GLN A 137 6.37 4.81 -10.96
N ASN A 138 6.04 5.75 -11.83
CA ASN A 138 4.73 6.40 -11.83
C ASN A 138 4.10 6.27 -13.21
N VAL A 139 2.91 5.70 -13.27
CA VAL A 139 2.11 5.60 -14.50
C VAL A 139 0.65 5.92 -14.16
N ASN A 140 0.15 7.02 -14.72
CA ASN A 140 -1.19 7.56 -14.44
C ASN A 140 -1.43 7.71 -12.92
N ASN A 141 -2.41 6.97 -12.39
CA ASN A 141 -2.75 6.99 -10.97
C ASN A 141 -1.96 6.00 -10.09
N VAL A 142 -1.03 5.23 -10.64
CA VAL A 142 -0.24 4.23 -9.89
C VAL A 142 1.18 4.72 -9.65
N PHE A 143 1.55 4.78 -8.38
CA PHE A 143 2.88 5.09 -7.87
C PHE A 143 3.45 3.81 -7.26
N LEU A 144 4.31 3.13 -7.98
CA LEU A 144 4.95 1.90 -7.53
C LEU A 144 6.27 2.23 -6.88
N ILE A 145 6.46 1.78 -5.65
CA ILE A 145 7.70 1.91 -4.88
C ILE A 145 8.26 0.51 -4.69
N GLN A 146 9.47 0.28 -5.18
CA GLN A 146 10.09 -1.04 -5.14
C GLN A 146 11.22 -1.08 -4.12
N GLY A 147 11.15 -2.05 -3.20
CA GLY A 147 12.26 -2.35 -2.29
C GLY A 147 13.54 -2.67 -3.08
N LYS A 148 14.69 -2.29 -2.53
CA LYS A 148 16.00 -2.35 -3.20
C LYS A 148 16.77 -3.61 -2.83
N GLY A 149 17.68 -4.02 -3.71
CA GLY A 149 18.57 -5.15 -3.53
C GLY A 149 19.03 -5.70 -4.88
N GLU A 150 20.22 -6.28 -4.93
CA GLU A 150 20.80 -6.83 -6.17
C GLU A 150 19.94 -7.92 -6.81
N CYS A 151 19.16 -8.64 -5.99
CA CYS A 151 18.29 -9.72 -6.46
C CYS A 151 16.88 -9.25 -6.89
N VAL A 152 16.50 -7.96 -6.66
CA VAL A 152 15.12 -7.50 -6.88
C VAL A 152 14.85 -7.21 -8.35
N PRO A 153 13.73 -7.69 -8.90
CA PRO A 153 12.80 -8.69 -8.36
C PRO A 153 13.36 -10.12 -8.51
N CYS A 154 13.47 -10.85 -7.40
CA CYS A 154 14.04 -12.19 -7.41
C CYS A 154 13.06 -13.30 -7.77
N HIS A 155 11.76 -13.02 -7.76
CA HIS A 155 10.66 -13.98 -7.97
C HIS A 155 10.61 -15.12 -6.94
N GLN A 156 11.31 -14.96 -5.81
CA GLN A 156 11.25 -15.91 -4.71
C GLN A 156 10.09 -15.55 -3.76
N GLU A 157 9.64 -16.53 -3.01
CA GLU A 157 8.67 -16.33 -1.93
C GLU A 157 9.40 -15.85 -0.67
N GLY A 158 10.01 -14.65 -0.74
CA GLY A 158 10.86 -14.08 0.32
C GLY A 158 12.27 -14.65 0.36
N CYS A 159 13.11 -14.13 1.24
CA CYS A 159 14.52 -14.53 1.37
C CYS A 159 14.69 -15.96 1.88
N GLY A 160 13.70 -16.50 2.63
CA GLY A 160 13.63 -17.91 3.05
C GLY A 160 13.01 -18.85 2.02
N ARG A 161 12.61 -18.36 0.83
CA ARG A 161 12.00 -19.12 -0.26
C ARG A 161 10.75 -19.92 0.14
N ASN A 162 9.91 -19.32 0.98
CA ASN A 162 8.60 -19.85 1.37
C ASN A 162 7.65 -18.71 1.73
N GLN A 163 6.34 -18.97 1.72
CA GLN A 163 5.30 -17.96 1.89
C GLN A 163 5.30 -17.26 3.25
N ASP A 164 5.86 -17.88 4.28
CA ASP A 164 5.96 -17.36 5.64
C ASP A 164 7.25 -16.59 5.91
N SER A 165 8.16 -16.56 4.93
CA SER A 165 9.42 -15.83 5.06
C SER A 165 9.22 -14.33 4.89
N ARG A 166 10.22 -13.54 5.30
CA ARG A 166 10.27 -12.10 5.05
C ARG A 166 11.11 -11.80 3.82
N SER A 167 11.06 -10.56 3.38
CA SER A 167 11.87 -10.06 2.26
C SER A 167 12.70 -8.88 2.71
N ASP A 168 14.02 -9.03 2.73
CA ASP A 168 14.96 -8.00 3.16
C ASP A 168 14.75 -6.69 2.38
N CYS A 169 14.46 -6.78 1.07
CA CYS A 169 14.17 -5.62 0.24
C CYS A 169 12.95 -4.79 0.71
N LEU A 170 11.99 -5.42 1.41
CA LEU A 170 10.87 -4.72 2.04
C LEU A 170 11.21 -4.29 3.47
N ASP A 171 11.98 -5.09 4.19
CA ASP A 171 12.41 -4.75 5.54
C ASP A 171 13.35 -3.54 5.56
N ASP A 172 14.18 -3.41 4.52
CA ASP A 172 15.14 -2.31 4.33
C ASP A 172 14.53 -1.10 3.60
N LEU A 173 13.28 -1.18 3.10
CA LEU A 173 12.63 -0.03 2.44
C LEU A 173 12.32 1.06 3.46
N PRO A 174 12.98 2.24 3.37
CA PRO A 174 12.77 3.30 4.34
C PRO A 174 11.41 3.98 4.14
N PRO A 175 10.69 4.32 5.24
CA PRO A 175 9.38 4.96 5.15
C PRO A 175 9.41 6.32 4.46
N GLU A 176 10.53 7.02 4.46
CA GLU A 176 10.72 8.31 3.81
C GLU A 176 10.51 8.24 2.30
N GLU A 177 10.81 7.10 1.66
CA GLU A 177 10.57 6.91 0.22
C GLU A 177 9.07 6.86 -0.07
N VAL A 178 8.30 6.18 0.77
CA VAL A 178 6.83 6.11 0.67
C VAL A 178 6.19 7.45 1.00
N ILE A 179 6.64 8.10 2.08
CA ILE A 179 6.17 9.41 2.54
C ILE A 179 6.38 10.48 1.46
N ARG A 180 7.54 10.50 0.81
CA ARG A 180 7.81 11.45 -0.28
C ARG A 180 6.80 11.33 -1.42
N VAL A 181 6.39 10.13 -1.78
CA VAL A 181 5.38 9.92 -2.82
C VAL A 181 4.00 10.34 -2.35
N ILE A 182 3.66 10.06 -1.09
CA ILE A 182 2.41 10.51 -0.48
C ILE A 182 2.32 12.04 -0.47
N ASP A 183 3.41 12.73 -0.12
CA ASP A 183 3.45 14.20 -0.14
C ASP A 183 3.22 14.77 -1.55
N LEU A 184 3.84 14.20 -2.58
CA LEU A 184 3.59 14.59 -3.98
C LEU A 184 2.11 14.46 -4.37
N ILE A 185 1.42 13.46 -3.85
CA ILE A 185 -0.01 13.26 -4.11
C ILE A 185 -0.85 14.27 -3.33
N ILE A 186 -0.65 14.38 -2.01
CA ILE A 186 -1.50 15.18 -1.13
C ILE A 186 -1.31 16.68 -1.40
N ASP A 187 -0.09 17.13 -1.65
CA ASP A 187 0.21 18.55 -1.90
C ASP A 187 -0.29 19.03 -3.29
N SER A 188 -0.84 18.10 -4.11
CA SER A 188 -1.46 18.43 -5.41
C SER A 188 -2.97 18.74 -5.31
N TYR A 189 -3.57 18.57 -4.14
CA TYR A 189 -4.97 18.90 -3.85
C TYR A 189 -5.09 20.26 -3.17
#